data_8c17a12066cbc4d93719f61ad7d9a6b8
#
_entry.id   8c17a12066cbc4d93719f61ad7d9a6b8
#
_cell.length_a   1.000
_cell.length_b   1.000
_cell.length_c   1.000
_cell.angle_alpha   90.00
_cell.angle_beta   90.00
_cell.angle_gamma   90.00
#
_symmetry.space_group_name_H-M   'P 1'
#
loop_
_entity.id
_entity.type
_entity.pdbx_description
1 polymer ?
#
loop_
_entity_poly.entity_id
_entity_poly.type
_entity_poly.pdbx_seq_one_letter_code
_entity_poly.pdbx_strand_id
1 'polypeptide(L)'
;YRSALTKLAAPRIKKNRCIWLYCDSSKTVKDNAYYQFIHDCKKNDGIERYYICNKDADITGWFDDSQRAQLIEYGSVKHRLYALSADKILTSFYGLQDFLCYPNGAYKYFADLTTFELIYLQHGVLHAHLPTMYSLDRMAIDKEVVSTRFEVDNLITNYCFEDSFLIKSRMPRLKHIPKDKKPEKKILFAPSWRKFLVESDGKGGWIPKNAAFINSEFYKNVMAFL
;
A
#
# COMPACT_ATOMS: atom_id res chain seq x y z
N TYR A 1 19.77 -21.35 -6.32
CA TYR A 1 19.24 -20.21 -5.56
C TYR A 1 17.82 -20.49 -5.05
N ARG A 2 16.82 -20.70 -5.97
CA ARG A 2 15.44 -21.04 -5.61
C ARG A 2 15.38 -22.22 -4.62
N SER A 3 16.08 -23.31 -4.92
CA SER A 3 16.11 -24.52 -4.11
C SER A 3 16.67 -24.29 -2.69
N ALA A 4 17.71 -23.47 -2.57
CA ALA A 4 18.30 -23.15 -1.28
C ALA A 4 17.39 -22.28 -0.41
N LEU A 5 16.72 -21.27 -1.02
CA LEU A 5 15.76 -20.41 -0.31
C LEU A 5 14.55 -21.18 0.18
N THR A 6 14.00 -22.05 -0.64
CA THR A 6 12.72 -22.71 -0.37
C THR A 6 12.84 -23.98 0.45
N LYS A 7 13.87 -24.81 0.20
CA LYS A 7 14.01 -26.11 0.89
C LYS A 7 14.73 -26.01 2.22
N LEU A 8 15.60 -25.03 2.39
CA LEU A 8 16.47 -24.94 3.56
C LEU A 8 16.14 -23.75 4.46
N ALA A 9 15.98 -22.57 3.90
CA ALA A 9 15.90 -21.35 4.69
C ALA A 9 14.47 -20.97 5.08
N ALA A 10 13.53 -20.90 4.13
CA ALA A 10 12.17 -20.51 4.42
C ALA A 10 11.45 -21.45 5.40
N PRO A 11 11.53 -22.79 5.30
CA PRO A 11 10.91 -23.69 6.28
C PRO A 11 11.50 -23.54 7.69
N ARG A 12 12.78 -23.19 7.83
CA ARG A 12 13.40 -22.94 9.14
C ARG A 12 12.88 -21.66 9.77
N ILE A 13 12.64 -20.62 8.97
CA ILE A 13 12.05 -19.37 9.44
C ILE A 13 10.59 -19.59 9.82
N LYS A 14 9.82 -20.35 9.01
CA LYS A 14 8.40 -20.61 9.20
C LYS A 14 8.07 -21.49 10.41
N LYS A 15 9.00 -22.36 10.85
CA LYS A 15 8.74 -23.39 11.86
C LYS A 15 8.08 -22.80 13.13
N ASN A 16 6.82 -23.17 13.36
CA ASN A 16 6.01 -22.74 14.51
C ASN A 16 5.87 -21.21 14.68
N ARG A 17 5.97 -20.45 13.59
CA ARG A 17 5.85 -18.99 13.60
C ARG A 17 4.68 -18.57 12.72
N CYS A 18 3.93 -17.59 13.17
CA CYS A 18 2.95 -16.87 12.36
C CYS A 18 3.54 -15.49 12.01
N ILE A 19 3.79 -15.25 10.72
CA ILE A 19 4.52 -14.07 10.24
C ILE A 19 3.63 -13.22 9.36
N TRP A 20 3.45 -11.97 9.75
CA TRP A 20 2.74 -10.96 8.96
C TRP A 20 3.71 -9.88 8.50
N LEU A 21 3.65 -9.55 7.21
CA LEU A 21 4.43 -8.47 6.61
C LEU A 21 3.52 -7.29 6.28
N TYR A 22 4.05 -6.10 6.46
CA TYR A 22 3.37 -4.85 6.16
C TYR A 22 4.23 -4.04 5.20
N CYS A 23 3.61 -3.45 4.18
CA CYS A 23 4.33 -2.62 3.23
C CYS A 23 3.38 -1.56 2.63
N ASP A 24 3.78 -0.30 2.65
CA ASP A 24 3.07 0.71 1.88
C ASP A 24 3.54 0.64 0.42
N SER A 25 4.45 1.50 0.00
CA SER A 25 5.29 1.20 -1.14
C SER A 25 6.74 1.08 -0.67
N SER A 26 7.59 0.41 -1.42
CA SER A 26 8.99 0.28 -0.99
C SER A 26 9.67 1.64 -0.77
N LYS A 27 9.16 2.71 -1.38
CA LYS A 27 9.75 4.07 -1.36
C LYS A 27 9.09 5.02 -0.35
N THR A 28 7.85 4.77 0.02
CA THR A 28 7.06 5.65 0.89
C THR A 28 6.58 4.89 2.10
N VAL A 29 6.67 5.52 3.24
CA VAL A 29 6.11 5.06 4.51
C VAL A 29 4.93 5.97 4.85
N LYS A 30 4.02 5.54 5.73
CA LYS A 30 2.96 6.38 6.29
C LYS A 30 1.66 6.37 5.50
N ASP A 31 1.32 5.23 4.94
CA ASP A 31 -0.02 4.96 4.44
C ASP A 31 -0.71 3.88 5.31
N ASN A 32 -1.72 3.24 4.81
CA ASN A 32 -2.57 2.34 5.58
C ASN A 32 -1.82 1.15 6.19
N ALA A 33 -0.82 0.58 5.51
CA ALA A 33 -0.05 -0.53 6.06
C ALA A 33 0.83 -0.10 7.25
N TYR A 34 1.39 1.11 7.22
CA TYR A 34 2.09 1.68 8.37
C TYR A 34 1.15 1.81 9.58
N TYR A 35 -0.01 2.43 9.40
CA TYR A 35 -0.96 2.63 10.50
C TYR A 35 -1.52 1.31 11.04
N GLN A 36 -1.71 0.32 10.18
CA GLN A 36 -2.10 -1.02 10.61
C GLN A 36 -0.98 -1.71 11.38
N PHE A 37 0.27 -1.59 10.92
CA PHE A 37 1.44 -2.16 11.60
C PHE A 37 1.59 -1.63 13.02
N ILE A 38 1.63 -0.30 13.21
CA ILE A 38 1.79 0.30 14.54
C ILE A 38 0.61 -0.01 15.49
N HIS A 39 -0.58 -0.23 14.93
CA HIS A 39 -1.73 -0.69 15.71
C HIS A 39 -1.56 -2.14 16.14
N ASP A 40 -1.15 -3.01 15.23
CA ASP A 40 -1.07 -4.44 15.47
C ASP A 40 0.14 -4.84 16.33
N CYS A 41 1.24 -4.07 16.29
CA CYS A 41 2.39 -4.28 17.19
C CYS A 41 2.05 -4.16 18.68
N LYS A 42 0.91 -3.54 19.01
CA LYS A 42 0.41 -3.44 20.40
C LYS A 42 -0.29 -4.71 20.89
N LYS A 43 -0.55 -5.66 20.00
CA LYS A 43 -1.23 -6.93 20.33
C LYS A 43 -0.22 -7.96 20.81
N ASN A 44 -0.60 -8.69 21.85
CA ASN A 44 0.16 -9.84 22.34
C ASN A 44 -0.57 -11.13 21.95
N ASP A 45 -0.50 -11.50 20.68
CA ASP A 45 -1.24 -12.60 20.08
C ASP A 45 -0.32 -13.66 19.43
N GLY A 46 0.98 -13.60 19.72
CA GLY A 46 1.98 -14.53 19.20
C GLY A 46 2.30 -14.37 17.71
N ILE A 47 1.75 -13.34 17.04
CA ILE A 47 2.04 -13.04 15.64
C ILE A 47 3.27 -12.15 15.55
N GLU A 48 4.23 -12.58 14.76
CA GLU A 48 5.41 -11.78 14.46
C GLU A 48 5.12 -10.83 13.29
N ARG A 49 5.37 -9.56 13.51
CA ARG A 49 5.06 -8.49 12.57
C ARG A 49 6.31 -7.78 12.10
N TYR A 50 6.42 -7.58 10.80
CA TYR A 50 7.55 -6.89 10.21
C TYR A 50 7.06 -5.89 9.17
N TYR A 51 7.70 -4.72 9.13
CA TYR A 51 7.40 -3.70 8.16
C TYR A 51 8.55 -3.59 7.13
N ILE A 52 8.19 -3.60 5.85
CA ILE A 52 9.14 -3.56 4.74
C ILE A 52 9.26 -2.13 4.24
N CYS A 53 10.48 -1.60 4.17
CA CYS A 53 10.77 -0.30 3.59
C CYS A 53 12.15 -0.27 2.95
N ASN A 54 12.38 0.68 2.04
CA ASN A 54 13.71 0.90 1.47
C ASN A 54 14.68 1.45 2.52
N LYS A 55 15.96 1.18 2.33
CA LYS A 55 17.03 1.72 3.14
C LYS A 55 17.03 3.26 3.21
N ASP A 56 16.70 3.90 2.09
CA ASP A 56 16.70 5.35 1.95
C ASP A 56 15.30 5.99 2.24
N ALA A 57 14.36 5.21 2.77
CA ALA A 57 13.07 5.75 3.15
C ALA A 57 13.24 6.68 4.38
N ASP A 58 12.62 7.86 4.34
CA ASP A 58 12.57 8.72 5.51
C ASP A 58 11.61 8.12 6.57
N ILE A 59 12.23 7.50 7.57
CA ILE A 59 11.52 6.88 8.71
C ILE A 59 11.71 7.68 10.01
N THR A 60 12.25 8.89 9.92
CA THR A 60 12.58 9.72 11.08
C THR A 60 11.32 10.04 11.90
N GLY A 61 11.31 9.65 13.15
CA GLY A 61 10.19 9.89 14.08
C GLY A 61 8.93 9.05 13.85
N TRP A 62 8.95 8.06 12.91
CA TRP A 62 7.79 7.24 12.58
C TRP A 62 7.69 5.94 13.38
N PHE A 63 8.82 5.38 13.78
CA PHE A 63 8.90 4.11 14.50
C PHE A 63 9.62 4.31 15.83
N ASP A 64 9.11 3.72 16.88
CA ASP A 64 9.82 3.57 18.15
C ASP A 64 10.93 2.49 18.05
N ASP A 65 11.74 2.36 19.08
CA ASP A 65 12.91 1.44 19.04
C ASP A 65 12.49 -0.02 18.90
N SER A 66 11.38 -0.43 19.48
CA SER A 66 10.85 -1.78 19.36
C SER A 66 10.37 -2.08 17.93
N GLN A 67 9.68 -1.13 17.32
CA GLN A 67 9.21 -1.21 15.93
C GLN A 67 10.36 -1.16 14.94
N ARG A 68 11.43 -0.39 15.23
CA ARG A 68 12.64 -0.34 14.38
C ARG A 68 13.33 -1.71 14.28
N ALA A 69 13.33 -2.50 15.36
CA ALA A 69 13.84 -3.85 15.35
C ALA A 69 13.04 -4.80 14.42
N GLN A 70 11.81 -4.44 14.10
CA GLN A 70 10.92 -5.19 13.22
C GLN A 70 10.96 -4.71 11.75
N LEU A 71 11.82 -3.76 11.41
CA LEU A 71 11.97 -3.32 10.03
C LEU A 71 12.77 -4.33 9.21
N ILE A 72 12.34 -4.50 7.97
CA ILE A 72 13.04 -5.31 6.96
C ILE A 72 13.37 -4.41 5.77
N GLU A 73 14.64 -4.35 5.42
CA GLU A 73 15.10 -3.64 4.25
C GLU A 73 14.57 -4.31 2.96
N TYR A 74 13.91 -3.53 2.13
CA TYR A 74 13.41 -3.98 0.83
C TYR A 74 14.57 -4.49 -0.04
N GLY A 75 14.40 -5.62 -0.69
CA GLY A 75 15.44 -6.23 -1.54
C GLY A 75 16.51 -7.05 -0.81
N SER A 76 16.54 -7.00 0.51
CA SER A 76 17.49 -7.79 1.31
C SER A 76 17.22 -9.30 1.23
N VAL A 77 18.20 -10.12 1.65
CA VAL A 77 18.01 -11.57 1.79
C VAL A 77 16.91 -11.87 2.83
N LYS A 78 16.88 -11.10 3.92
CA LYS A 78 15.83 -11.21 4.95
C LYS A 78 14.44 -10.98 4.34
N HIS A 79 14.27 -9.95 3.51
CA HIS A 79 13.01 -9.69 2.83
C HIS A 79 12.54 -10.89 1.99
N ARG A 80 13.42 -11.44 1.17
CA ARG A 80 13.09 -12.59 0.30
C ARG A 80 12.69 -13.83 1.09
N LEU A 81 13.37 -14.10 2.19
CA LEU A 81 13.09 -15.23 3.05
C LEU A 81 11.78 -15.07 3.80
N TYR A 82 11.52 -13.87 4.34
CA TYR A 82 10.31 -13.59 5.08
C TYR A 82 9.09 -13.53 4.17
N ALA A 83 9.21 -13.03 2.93
CA ALA A 83 8.15 -13.08 1.94
C ALA A 83 7.73 -14.52 1.60
N LEU A 84 8.68 -15.46 1.53
CA LEU A 84 8.40 -16.89 1.30
C LEU A 84 7.88 -17.61 2.57
N SER A 85 7.96 -16.97 3.73
CA SER A 85 7.57 -17.55 5.03
C SER A 85 6.34 -16.89 5.62
N ALA A 86 5.87 -15.82 5.01
CA ALA A 86 4.73 -15.05 5.51
C ALA A 86 3.43 -15.85 5.42
N ASP A 87 2.56 -15.64 6.42
CA ASP A 87 1.16 -16.07 6.39
C ASP A 87 0.29 -15.01 5.76
N LYS A 88 0.60 -13.73 6.01
CA LYS A 88 -0.13 -12.60 5.44
C LYS A 88 0.81 -11.49 5.02
N ILE A 89 0.45 -10.81 3.94
CA ILE A 89 1.02 -9.53 3.54
C ILE A 89 -0.11 -8.50 3.50
N LEU A 90 0.05 -7.43 4.28
CA LEU A 90 -0.88 -6.31 4.32
C LEU A 90 -0.22 -5.14 3.59
N THR A 91 -0.82 -4.68 2.52
CA THR A 91 -0.22 -3.66 1.66
C THR A 91 -1.18 -2.54 1.31
N SER A 92 -0.67 -1.32 1.17
CA SER A 92 -1.43 -0.17 0.67
C SER A 92 -1.44 -0.08 -0.85
N PHE A 93 -0.59 -0.87 -1.52
CA PHE A 93 -0.47 -0.93 -2.99
C PHE A 93 -0.46 -2.38 -3.44
N TYR A 94 -1.19 -2.70 -4.50
CA TYR A 94 -1.35 -4.08 -4.97
C TYR A 94 -0.31 -4.51 -6.02
N GLY A 95 0.57 -3.63 -6.45
CA GLY A 95 1.65 -3.99 -7.37
C GLY A 95 2.65 -4.93 -6.71
N LEU A 96 2.91 -6.09 -7.34
CA LEU A 96 3.83 -7.09 -6.77
C LEU A 96 5.20 -6.50 -6.41
N GLN A 97 5.70 -5.54 -7.19
CA GLN A 97 6.96 -4.83 -6.96
C GLN A 97 6.95 -3.93 -5.72
N ASP A 98 5.78 -3.64 -5.15
CA ASP A 98 5.69 -2.79 -3.95
C ASP A 98 6.06 -3.58 -2.69
N PHE A 99 5.77 -4.88 -2.67
CA PHE A 99 5.98 -5.74 -1.51
C PHE A 99 6.83 -7.01 -1.79
N LEU A 100 7.13 -7.31 -3.05
CA LEU A 100 8.04 -8.41 -3.42
C LEU A 100 9.24 -7.86 -4.18
N CYS A 101 10.42 -8.30 -3.82
CA CYS A 101 11.69 -7.82 -4.39
C CYS A 101 12.26 -8.75 -5.47
N TYR A 102 11.42 -9.42 -6.22
CA TYR A 102 11.85 -10.21 -7.37
C TYR A 102 11.97 -9.33 -8.62
N PRO A 103 12.99 -9.55 -9.47
CA PRO A 103 13.10 -8.85 -10.74
C PRO A 103 11.82 -9.00 -11.58
N ASN A 104 11.52 -7.99 -12.39
CA ASN A 104 10.38 -8.01 -13.29
C ASN A 104 10.33 -9.31 -14.12
N GLY A 105 9.18 -9.97 -14.10
CA GLY A 105 8.97 -11.25 -14.77
C GLY A 105 9.52 -12.48 -14.05
N ALA A 106 10.31 -12.32 -12.98
CA ALA A 106 10.82 -13.46 -12.23
C ALA A 106 9.80 -14.02 -11.23
N TYR A 107 8.77 -13.25 -10.84
CA TYR A 107 7.75 -13.71 -9.90
C TYR A 107 7.08 -15.02 -10.34
N LYS A 108 6.82 -15.19 -11.63
CA LYS A 108 6.25 -16.43 -12.18
C LYS A 108 7.02 -17.71 -11.82
N TYR A 109 8.30 -17.58 -11.50
CA TYR A 109 9.13 -18.71 -11.07
C TYR A 109 9.13 -18.93 -9.55
N PHE A 110 8.42 -18.11 -8.81
CA PHE A 110 8.31 -18.16 -7.36
C PHE A 110 6.85 -18.17 -6.87
N ALA A 111 5.88 -17.94 -7.74
CA ALA A 111 4.47 -17.84 -7.39
C ALA A 111 3.95 -19.08 -6.65
N ASP A 112 4.38 -20.27 -7.06
CA ASP A 112 4.04 -21.54 -6.42
C ASP A 112 4.67 -21.73 -5.03
N LEU A 113 5.55 -20.85 -4.61
CA LEU A 113 6.26 -20.89 -3.32
C LEU A 113 5.72 -19.84 -2.34
N THR A 114 4.90 -18.92 -2.82
CA THR A 114 4.26 -17.90 -1.99
C THR A 114 2.91 -18.44 -1.51
N THR A 115 2.77 -18.56 -0.19
CA THR A 115 1.57 -19.12 0.45
C THR A 115 0.84 -18.11 1.34
N PHE A 116 1.24 -16.85 1.27
CA PHE A 116 0.63 -15.79 2.05
C PHE A 116 -0.74 -15.39 1.50
N GLU A 117 -1.62 -14.99 2.39
CA GLU A 117 -2.84 -14.25 2.05
C GLU A 117 -2.47 -12.78 1.84
N LEU A 118 -2.77 -12.23 0.66
CA LEU A 118 -2.51 -10.83 0.32
C LEU A 118 -3.74 -9.97 0.62
N ILE A 119 -3.61 -9.08 1.60
CA ILE A 119 -4.67 -8.15 2.02
C ILE A 119 -4.33 -6.75 1.53
N TYR A 120 -5.13 -6.25 0.61
CA TYR A 120 -5.03 -4.89 0.09
C TYR A 120 -5.80 -3.93 0.99
N LEU A 121 -5.07 -3.02 1.63
CA LEU A 121 -5.62 -2.03 2.58
C LEU A 121 -6.12 -0.76 1.90
N GLN A 122 -6.00 -0.70 0.58
CA GLN A 122 -6.19 0.46 -0.26
C GLN A 122 -5.21 1.61 0.02
N HIS A 123 -5.11 2.49 -0.94
CA HIS A 123 -4.36 3.74 -0.87
C HIS A 123 -5.29 4.96 -0.76
N GLY A 124 -6.52 4.84 -1.22
CA GLY A 124 -7.57 5.86 -1.18
C GLY A 124 -8.92 5.26 -1.52
N VAL A 125 -10.00 5.97 -1.18
CA VAL A 125 -11.37 5.54 -1.49
C VAL A 125 -11.54 5.46 -3.02
N LEU A 126 -11.95 4.30 -3.51
CA LEU A 126 -12.18 4.09 -4.94
C LEU A 126 -13.47 4.81 -5.38
N HIS A 127 -13.31 5.95 -6.03
CA HIS A 127 -14.41 6.72 -6.59
C HIS A 127 -14.37 6.82 -8.12
N ALA A 128 -13.25 6.49 -8.74
CA ALA A 128 -13.06 6.57 -10.18
C ALA A 128 -13.35 5.23 -10.86
N HIS A 129 -13.83 5.27 -12.10
CA HIS A 129 -13.98 4.09 -12.93
C HIS A 129 -12.64 3.72 -13.57
N LEU A 130 -12.03 2.62 -13.11
CA LEU A 130 -10.68 2.18 -13.50
C LEU A 130 -10.66 0.74 -14.04
N PRO A 131 -11.42 0.40 -15.09
CA PRO A 131 -11.64 -0.98 -15.51
C PRO A 131 -10.38 -1.69 -16.01
N THR A 132 -9.38 -0.91 -16.44
CA THR A 132 -8.10 -1.47 -16.91
C THR A 132 -7.08 -1.72 -15.79
N MET A 133 -7.29 -1.11 -14.64
CA MET A 133 -6.37 -1.21 -13.51
C MET A 133 -6.96 -2.02 -12.35
N TYR A 134 -8.28 -2.00 -12.23
CA TYR A 134 -9.03 -2.56 -11.10
C TYR A 134 -9.89 -3.74 -11.60
N SER A 135 -9.33 -4.93 -11.54
CA SER A 135 -10.04 -6.17 -11.85
C SER A 135 -9.32 -7.34 -11.19
N LEU A 136 -10.06 -8.37 -10.77
CA LEU A 136 -9.53 -9.53 -10.05
C LEU A 136 -8.50 -10.33 -10.86
N ASP A 137 -8.62 -10.34 -12.18
CA ASP A 137 -7.66 -11.00 -13.07
C ASP A 137 -6.29 -10.29 -13.14
N ARG A 138 -6.23 -9.02 -12.72
CA ARG A 138 -5.00 -8.21 -12.69
C ARG A 138 -4.45 -7.97 -11.30
N MET A 139 -5.31 -8.00 -10.31
CA MET A 139 -4.98 -7.79 -8.91
C MET A 139 -4.82 -9.15 -8.23
N ALA A 140 -3.58 -9.59 -8.04
CA ALA A 140 -3.29 -10.84 -7.33
C ALA A 140 -3.48 -10.66 -5.81
N ILE A 141 -4.69 -10.25 -5.38
CA ILE A 141 -5.07 -10.03 -3.98
C ILE A 141 -6.09 -11.07 -3.53
N ASP A 142 -6.09 -11.41 -2.25
CA ASP A 142 -7.04 -12.34 -1.65
C ASP A 142 -8.17 -11.63 -0.91
N LYS A 143 -7.90 -10.44 -0.37
CA LYS A 143 -8.87 -9.60 0.33
C LYS A 143 -8.61 -8.13 0.07
N GLU A 144 -9.67 -7.33 0.11
CA GLU A 144 -9.59 -5.87 0.00
C GLU A 144 -10.38 -5.17 1.10
N VAL A 145 -9.77 -4.15 1.72
CA VAL A 145 -10.44 -3.29 2.70
C VAL A 145 -11.24 -2.22 1.96
N VAL A 146 -12.51 -2.09 2.28
CA VAL A 146 -13.42 -1.07 1.72
C VAL A 146 -14.02 -0.23 2.85
N SER A 147 -14.06 1.08 2.66
CA SER A 147 -14.41 2.05 3.71
C SER A 147 -15.86 2.52 3.63
N THR A 148 -16.50 2.39 2.47
CA THR A 148 -17.83 2.92 2.22
C THR A 148 -18.73 1.89 1.53
N ARG A 149 -20.04 2.04 1.72
CA ARG A 149 -21.01 1.23 1.00
C ARG A 149 -20.92 1.44 -0.52
N PHE A 150 -20.62 2.66 -0.96
CA PHE A 150 -20.47 2.97 -2.38
C PHE A 150 -19.31 2.23 -3.03
N GLU A 151 -18.20 2.02 -2.31
CA GLU A 151 -17.10 1.18 -2.79
C GLU A 151 -17.54 -0.27 -2.93
N VAL A 152 -18.24 -0.82 -1.93
CA VAL A 152 -18.78 -2.19 -1.98
C VAL A 152 -19.67 -2.36 -3.21
N ASP A 153 -20.67 -1.49 -3.36
CA ASP A 153 -21.62 -1.56 -4.47
C ASP A 153 -20.89 -1.42 -5.83
N ASN A 154 -19.91 -0.51 -5.93
CA ASN A 154 -19.11 -0.31 -7.13
C ASN A 154 -18.25 -1.54 -7.48
N LEU A 155 -17.55 -2.12 -6.51
CA LEU A 155 -16.68 -3.28 -6.72
C LEU A 155 -17.49 -4.52 -7.14
N ILE A 156 -18.63 -4.76 -6.51
CA ILE A 156 -19.49 -5.89 -6.86
C ILE A 156 -20.11 -5.69 -8.24
N THR A 157 -20.66 -4.51 -8.52
CA THR A 157 -21.43 -4.27 -9.74
C THR A 157 -20.55 -4.11 -10.98
N ASN A 158 -19.45 -3.36 -10.85
CA ASN A 158 -18.65 -2.93 -12.00
C ASN A 158 -17.33 -3.70 -12.18
N TYR A 159 -16.88 -4.42 -11.14
CA TYR A 159 -15.58 -5.10 -11.13
C TYR A 159 -15.68 -6.58 -10.77
N CYS A 160 -16.90 -7.12 -10.63
CA CYS A 160 -17.18 -8.53 -10.36
C CYS A 160 -16.50 -9.09 -9.08
N PHE A 161 -16.31 -8.23 -8.07
CA PHE A 161 -15.84 -8.72 -6.77
C PHE A 161 -16.98 -9.43 -6.04
N GLU A 162 -16.64 -10.50 -5.34
CA GLU A 162 -17.56 -11.14 -4.41
C GLU A 162 -17.56 -10.43 -3.06
N ASP A 163 -18.72 -10.37 -2.40
CA ASP A 163 -18.85 -9.74 -1.09
C ASP A 163 -17.91 -10.35 -0.03
N SER A 164 -17.68 -11.66 -0.13
CA SER A 164 -16.75 -12.42 0.72
C SER A 164 -15.30 -11.97 0.62
N PHE A 165 -14.94 -11.31 -0.49
CA PHE A 165 -13.61 -10.76 -0.74
C PHE A 165 -13.35 -9.46 0.00
N LEU A 166 -14.42 -8.75 0.36
CA LEU A 166 -14.37 -7.39 0.87
C LEU A 166 -14.37 -7.36 2.40
N ILE A 167 -13.35 -6.73 2.97
CA ILE A 167 -13.28 -6.42 4.41
C ILE A 167 -13.90 -5.05 4.61
N LYS A 168 -15.14 -5.02 5.08
CA LYS A 168 -15.91 -3.78 5.32
C LYS A 168 -15.43 -3.10 6.60
N SER A 169 -14.41 -2.26 6.47
CA SER A 169 -13.77 -1.55 7.56
C SER A 169 -13.26 -0.18 7.10
N ARG A 170 -12.98 0.69 8.06
CA ARG A 170 -12.31 1.96 7.72
C ARG A 170 -10.85 1.71 7.36
N MET A 171 -10.31 2.51 6.44
CA MET A 171 -8.87 2.55 6.20
C MET A 171 -8.11 2.81 7.51
N PRO A 172 -7.03 2.08 7.79
CA PRO A 172 -6.29 2.18 9.05
C PRO A 172 -5.86 3.61 9.41
N ARG A 173 -5.41 4.40 8.44
CA ARG A 173 -4.99 5.80 8.66
C ARG A 173 -6.11 6.71 9.19
N LEU A 174 -7.36 6.45 8.86
CA LEU A 174 -8.50 7.27 9.28
C LEU A 174 -8.75 7.15 10.79
N LYS A 175 -8.28 6.10 11.44
CA LYS A 175 -8.37 5.93 12.89
C LYS A 175 -7.48 6.93 13.65
N HIS A 176 -6.46 7.45 13.00
CA HIS A 176 -5.48 8.37 13.59
C HIS A 176 -5.80 9.85 13.34
N ILE A 177 -6.94 10.16 12.72
CA ILE A 177 -7.41 11.53 12.59
C ILE A 177 -7.79 12.05 13.98
N PRO A 178 -7.21 13.19 14.45
CA PRO A 178 -7.56 13.76 15.73
C PRO A 178 -9.04 14.16 15.78
N LYS A 179 -9.75 13.66 16.79
CA LYS A 179 -11.20 13.92 16.93
C LYS A 179 -11.50 15.27 17.60
N ASP A 180 -10.55 15.80 18.34
CA ASP A 180 -10.75 16.93 19.25
C ASP A 180 -10.18 18.26 18.71
N LYS A 181 -9.85 18.33 17.41
CA LYS A 181 -9.47 19.60 16.80
C LYS A 181 -10.68 20.51 16.72
N LYS A 182 -10.60 21.65 17.38
CA LYS A 182 -11.56 22.75 17.15
C LYS A 182 -11.55 23.11 15.67
N PRO A 183 -12.74 23.32 15.04
CA PRO A 183 -12.78 23.74 13.66
C PRO A 183 -12.03 25.06 13.49
N GLU A 184 -11.05 25.06 12.61
CA GLU A 184 -10.33 26.26 12.22
C GLU A 184 -11.05 26.84 10.98
N LYS A 185 -11.11 28.17 10.87
CA LYS A 185 -11.64 28.85 9.68
C LYS A 185 -10.61 28.72 8.53
N LYS A 186 -10.43 27.50 8.04
CA LYS A 186 -9.50 27.16 6.93
C LYS A 186 -10.27 26.49 5.81
N ILE A 187 -10.03 26.92 4.60
CA ILE A 187 -10.54 26.28 3.38
C ILE A 187 -9.42 25.43 2.81
N LEU A 188 -9.65 24.12 2.64
CA LEU A 188 -8.74 23.23 1.93
C LEU A 188 -9.15 23.21 0.44
N PHE A 189 -8.30 23.76 -0.41
CA PHE A 189 -8.43 23.64 -1.85
C PHE A 189 -7.57 22.45 -2.34
N ALA A 190 -8.20 21.33 -2.67
CA ALA A 190 -7.55 20.09 -3.06
C ALA A 190 -8.21 19.50 -4.33
N PRO A 191 -8.03 20.14 -5.49
CA PRO A 191 -8.64 19.68 -6.74
C PRO A 191 -8.01 18.38 -7.22
N SER A 192 -8.74 17.58 -7.98
CA SER A 192 -8.23 16.39 -8.65
C SER A 192 -7.07 16.76 -9.59
N TRP A 193 -6.12 15.86 -9.68
CA TRP A 193 -4.97 16.00 -10.56
C TRP A 193 -5.37 16.17 -12.04
N ARG A 194 -4.72 17.09 -12.72
CA ARG A 194 -4.97 17.45 -14.12
C ARG A 194 -3.79 17.04 -14.99
N LYS A 195 -3.74 15.79 -15.43
CA LYS A 195 -2.62 15.22 -16.21
C LYS A 195 -2.25 16.03 -17.44
N PHE A 196 -3.22 16.69 -18.08
CA PHE A 196 -2.97 17.53 -19.26
C PHE A 196 -2.25 18.85 -18.96
N LEU A 197 -2.19 19.26 -17.70
CA LEU A 197 -1.52 20.48 -17.23
C LEU A 197 -0.09 20.23 -16.71
N VAL A 198 0.35 18.99 -16.72
CA VAL A 198 1.68 18.59 -16.22
C VAL A 198 2.42 17.77 -17.26
N GLU A 199 3.73 17.71 -17.12
CA GLU A 199 4.61 16.85 -17.90
C GLU A 199 5.61 16.14 -17.00
N SER A 200 6.18 15.04 -17.45
CA SER A 200 7.20 14.32 -16.70
C SER A 200 8.50 15.11 -16.65
N ASP A 201 9.12 15.16 -15.49
CA ASP A 201 10.47 15.74 -15.30
C ASP A 201 11.60 14.81 -15.77
N GLY A 202 11.25 13.63 -16.30
CA GLY A 202 12.21 12.59 -16.71
C GLY A 202 12.88 11.85 -15.55
N LYS A 203 12.62 12.25 -14.30
CA LYS A 203 13.18 11.65 -13.07
C LYS A 203 12.12 10.94 -12.23
N GLY A 204 10.94 10.72 -12.79
CA GLY A 204 9.80 10.10 -12.12
C GLY A 204 8.88 11.09 -11.40
N GLY A 205 9.13 12.38 -11.50
CA GLY A 205 8.28 13.46 -11.03
C GLY A 205 7.45 14.12 -12.13
N TRP A 206 6.65 15.11 -11.74
CA TRP A 206 5.78 15.88 -12.62
C TRP A 206 5.97 17.37 -12.40
N ILE A 207 6.13 18.12 -13.48
CA ILE A 207 6.26 19.56 -13.47
C ILE A 207 5.08 20.21 -14.20
N PRO A 208 4.61 21.39 -13.77
CA PRO A 208 3.57 22.12 -14.48
C PRO A 208 4.03 22.52 -15.90
N LYS A 209 3.14 22.36 -16.87
CA LYS A 209 3.27 22.99 -18.19
C LYS A 209 2.91 24.47 -18.03
N ASN A 210 3.86 25.31 -17.63
CA ASN A 210 3.61 26.67 -17.16
C ASN A 210 2.64 27.48 -18.05
N ALA A 211 2.90 27.53 -19.35
CA ALA A 211 2.03 28.28 -20.26
C ALA A 211 0.61 27.68 -20.34
N ALA A 212 0.48 26.36 -20.45
CA ALA A 212 -0.82 25.69 -20.49
C ALA A 212 -1.55 25.79 -19.15
N PHE A 213 -0.83 25.75 -18.03
CA PHE A 213 -1.40 25.87 -16.69
C PHE A 213 -1.99 27.27 -16.46
N ILE A 214 -1.21 28.34 -16.68
CA ILE A 214 -1.63 29.75 -16.45
C ILE A 214 -2.79 30.13 -17.37
N ASN A 215 -2.82 29.62 -18.60
CA ASN A 215 -3.88 29.93 -19.57
C ASN A 215 -5.11 29.03 -19.43
N SER A 216 -5.07 28.00 -18.59
CA SER A 216 -6.19 27.08 -18.40
C SER A 216 -7.37 27.75 -17.71
N GLU A 217 -8.58 27.35 -18.08
CA GLU A 217 -9.80 27.74 -17.33
C GLU A 217 -9.73 27.32 -15.86
N PHE A 218 -9.08 26.18 -15.60
CA PHE A 218 -8.86 25.71 -14.23
C PHE A 218 -8.10 26.75 -13.40
N TYR A 219 -6.97 27.28 -13.91
CA TYR A 219 -6.20 28.31 -13.21
C TYR A 219 -7.01 29.60 -13.04
N LYS A 220 -7.69 30.06 -14.10
CA LYS A 220 -8.53 31.26 -14.06
C LYS A 220 -9.64 31.15 -13.03
N ASN A 221 -10.33 30.00 -12.98
CA ASN A 221 -11.38 29.75 -11.98
C ASN A 221 -10.84 29.70 -10.55
N VAL A 222 -9.65 29.11 -10.33
CA VAL A 222 -8.98 29.12 -9.02
C VAL A 222 -8.64 30.54 -8.60
N MET A 223 -8.05 31.34 -9.50
CA MET A 223 -7.67 32.73 -9.20
C MET A 223 -8.88 33.64 -8.98
N ALA A 224 -10.01 33.35 -9.62
CA ALA A 224 -11.26 34.07 -9.38
C ALA A 224 -11.93 33.69 -8.05
N PHE A 225 -11.64 32.50 -7.51
CA PHE A 225 -12.15 32.02 -6.22
C PHE A 225 -11.35 32.55 -5.03
N LEU A 226 -10.05 32.77 -5.21
CA LEU A 226 -9.12 33.29 -4.18
C LEU A 226 -9.25 34.80 -4.02
#